data_9e17d50bd3a025997a624c0eee3e47ba
#
_entry.id   9e17d50bd3a025997a624c0eee3e47ba
#
_cell.length_a   1.000
_cell.length_b   1.000
_cell.length_c   1.000
_cell.angle_alpha   90.00
_cell.angle_beta   90.00
_cell.angle_gamma   90.00
#
_symmetry.space_group_name_H-M   'P 1'
#
loop_
_entity.id
_entity.type
_entity.pdbx_description
1 polymer ?
#
loop_
_entity_poly.entity_id
_entity_poly.type
_entity_poly.pdbx_seq_one_letter_code
_entity_poly.pdbx_strand_id
1 'polypeptide(L)'
;KQLLRSTLYDLIKQSADFAVDYLWRKPDGTYTAAPSTSPEHGPIDEGVTFVHAVIREILLDAIAASKVLGVDVEARKQWQQVLNHLAPYRIGRYGQLQEWSEDIDDPNDHHRHVNHLFGLHPGHTITPSATPDLAKASRVVLEHRGDGATGWSMGWKINQWARLQDGNHAYLLVRNLLKNGTLNNLWDTHPPFQIDGNFGGTAGITEMLLQSHAGFIQFLPALPDSWKQGEVSGLRARGGFEVSLKWNEGTLQSATIKSLAGEPCKLNYRGNSIHFATQKGRNYEVKWVKGRLEMRQIVRRSH
;
A
#
# COMPACT_ATOMS: atom_id res chain seq x y z
N LYS A 1 -6.38 -10.61 -18.30
CA LYS A 1 -7.27 -9.81 -19.18
C LYS A 1 -8.70 -10.31 -19.20
N GLN A 2 -8.96 -11.64 -19.30
CA GLN A 2 -10.32 -12.18 -19.37
C GLN A 2 -11.16 -11.75 -18.15
N LEU A 3 -10.73 -12.04 -16.93
CA LEU A 3 -11.43 -11.63 -15.68
C LEU A 3 -11.65 -10.12 -15.62
N LEU A 4 -10.63 -9.34 -15.98
CA LEU A 4 -10.77 -7.89 -16.03
C LEU A 4 -11.90 -7.47 -16.99
N ARG A 5 -11.93 -8.03 -18.19
CA ARG A 5 -12.95 -7.69 -19.21
C ARG A 5 -14.36 -8.16 -18.85
N SER A 6 -14.49 -9.39 -18.32
CA SER A 6 -15.81 -10.02 -18.12
C SER A 6 -16.50 -9.64 -16.82
N THR A 7 -15.75 -9.13 -15.83
CA THR A 7 -16.28 -8.99 -14.47
C THR A 7 -15.88 -7.69 -13.78
N LEU A 8 -14.59 -7.30 -13.86
CA LEU A 8 -14.10 -6.22 -13.01
C LEU A 8 -14.21 -4.85 -13.67
N TYR A 9 -14.09 -4.78 -15.00
CA TYR A 9 -13.96 -3.49 -15.68
C TYR A 9 -15.19 -2.61 -15.55
N ASP A 10 -16.38 -3.17 -15.68
CA ASP A 10 -17.63 -2.41 -15.56
C ASP A 10 -17.79 -1.82 -14.16
N LEU A 11 -17.41 -2.57 -13.12
CA LEU A 11 -17.41 -2.06 -11.74
C LEU A 11 -16.40 -0.92 -11.56
N ILE A 12 -15.16 -1.10 -12.03
CA ILE A 12 -14.11 -0.09 -11.95
C ILE A 12 -14.53 1.18 -12.72
N LYS A 13 -15.06 1.02 -13.94
CA LYS A 13 -15.53 2.12 -14.77
C LYS A 13 -16.65 2.90 -14.10
N GLN A 14 -17.71 2.22 -13.63
CA GLN A 14 -18.83 2.86 -12.95
C GLN A 14 -18.40 3.59 -11.69
N SER A 15 -17.43 3.04 -10.93
CA SER A 15 -16.87 3.72 -9.76
C SER A 15 -16.11 5.00 -10.15
N ALA A 16 -15.38 4.97 -11.27
CA ALA A 16 -14.69 6.16 -11.78
C ALA A 16 -15.65 7.22 -12.32
N ASP A 17 -16.68 6.80 -13.04
CA ASP A 17 -17.73 7.69 -13.57
C ASP A 17 -18.48 8.35 -12.40
N PHE A 18 -18.87 7.57 -11.37
CA PHE A 18 -19.49 8.11 -10.15
C PHE A 18 -18.56 9.11 -9.46
N ALA A 19 -17.26 8.81 -9.34
CA ALA A 19 -16.32 9.72 -8.72
C ALA A 19 -16.21 11.06 -9.46
N VAL A 20 -16.25 11.03 -10.80
CA VAL A 20 -16.27 12.26 -11.63
C VAL A 20 -17.54 13.06 -11.42
N ASP A 21 -18.71 12.40 -11.38
CA ASP A 21 -20.00 13.06 -11.18
C ASP A 21 -20.16 13.63 -9.76
N TYR A 22 -19.58 12.96 -8.77
CA TYR A 22 -19.63 13.40 -7.37
C TYR A 22 -18.76 14.62 -7.07
N LEU A 23 -17.66 14.79 -7.83
CA LEU A 23 -16.70 15.86 -7.59
C LEU A 23 -17.28 17.23 -8.03
N TRP A 24 -17.13 18.20 -7.16
CA TRP A 24 -17.41 19.59 -7.47
C TRP A 24 -16.15 20.31 -7.97
N ARG A 25 -16.30 21.08 -9.05
CA ARG A 25 -15.21 21.89 -9.61
C ARG A 25 -15.24 23.29 -9.02
N LYS A 26 -14.21 23.67 -8.29
CA LYS A 26 -14.04 25.02 -7.72
C LYS A 26 -13.77 26.06 -8.82
N PRO A 27 -13.96 27.36 -8.50
CA PRO A 27 -13.68 28.47 -9.45
C PRO A 27 -12.22 28.50 -9.92
N ASP A 28 -11.26 28.02 -9.12
CA ASP A 28 -9.84 27.91 -9.47
C ASP A 28 -9.52 26.70 -10.38
N GLY A 29 -10.52 25.89 -10.70
CA GLY A 29 -10.40 24.71 -11.56
C GLY A 29 -10.09 23.41 -10.82
N THR A 30 -9.86 23.45 -9.51
CA THR A 30 -9.59 22.28 -8.69
C THR A 30 -10.86 21.45 -8.48
N TYR A 31 -10.78 20.13 -8.57
CA TYR A 31 -11.85 19.20 -8.20
C TYR A 31 -11.76 18.82 -6.73
N THR A 32 -12.86 18.87 -6.01
CA THR A 32 -12.97 18.50 -4.60
C THR A 32 -14.23 17.68 -4.33
N ALA A 33 -14.20 16.85 -3.30
CA ALA A 33 -15.33 16.04 -2.85
C ALA A 33 -16.13 16.81 -1.78
N ALA A 34 -17.30 17.33 -2.14
CA ALA A 34 -18.14 18.10 -1.23
C ALA A 34 -19.62 17.72 -1.37
N PRO A 35 -20.34 17.44 -0.26
CA PRO A 35 -19.82 17.31 1.11
C PRO A 35 -19.03 16.02 1.35
N SER A 36 -18.07 16.05 2.23
CA SER A 36 -17.33 14.84 2.65
C SER A 36 -17.05 14.87 4.15
N THR A 37 -16.69 13.71 4.72
CA THR A 37 -16.33 13.60 6.15
C THR A 37 -15.25 12.56 6.33
N SER A 38 -14.41 12.73 7.35
CA SER A 38 -13.46 11.71 7.77
C SER A 38 -14.09 10.86 8.88
N PRO A 39 -14.12 9.54 8.74
CA PRO A 39 -14.68 8.67 9.77
C PRO A 39 -13.82 8.67 11.05
N GLU A 40 -14.44 8.67 12.18
CA GLU A 40 -15.86 8.78 12.53
C GLU A 40 -16.08 10.06 13.36
N HIS A 41 -15.33 11.12 13.11
CA HIS A 41 -15.38 12.36 13.87
C HIS A 41 -15.09 13.57 12.97
N GLY A 42 -15.21 14.77 13.56
CA GLY A 42 -14.91 16.01 12.89
C GLY A 42 -16.08 16.59 12.09
N PRO A 43 -15.86 17.70 11.37
CA PRO A 43 -16.88 18.39 10.64
C PRO A 43 -17.27 17.70 9.33
N ILE A 44 -18.42 18.10 8.77
CA ILE A 44 -18.67 17.95 7.33
C ILE A 44 -17.77 18.97 6.62
N ASP A 45 -17.04 18.51 5.61
CA ASP A 45 -15.99 19.28 4.95
C ASP A 45 -16.15 19.28 3.43
N GLU A 46 -15.46 20.17 2.77
CA GLU A 46 -15.44 20.28 1.30
C GLU A 46 -14.21 19.58 0.68
N GLY A 47 -13.69 18.56 1.31
CA GLY A 47 -12.56 17.83 0.71
C GLY A 47 -11.62 17.16 1.68
N VAL A 48 -12.13 16.20 2.46
CA VAL A 48 -11.26 15.38 3.32
C VAL A 48 -10.28 14.57 2.49
N THR A 49 -9.06 14.49 2.96
CA THR A 49 -7.94 13.80 2.29
C THR A 49 -8.26 12.34 2.00
N PHE A 50 -8.99 11.66 2.88
CA PHE A 50 -9.41 10.27 2.68
C PHE A 50 -10.19 10.07 1.38
N VAL A 51 -11.24 10.89 1.16
CA VAL A 51 -12.09 10.76 -0.03
C VAL A 51 -11.32 11.07 -1.30
N HIS A 52 -10.46 12.10 -1.29
CA HIS A 52 -9.58 12.40 -2.42
C HIS A 52 -8.58 11.27 -2.70
N ALA A 53 -8.03 10.64 -1.66
CA ALA A 53 -7.13 9.52 -1.83
C ALA A 53 -7.82 8.31 -2.49
N VAL A 54 -9.04 7.97 -2.07
CA VAL A 54 -9.84 6.90 -2.67
C VAL A 54 -10.17 7.22 -4.13
N ILE A 55 -10.65 8.43 -4.41
CA ILE A 55 -10.96 8.85 -5.79
C ILE A 55 -9.73 8.79 -6.68
N ARG A 56 -8.57 9.24 -6.18
CA ARG A 56 -7.30 9.17 -6.92
C ARG A 56 -6.95 7.75 -7.33
N GLU A 57 -7.07 6.79 -6.42
CA GLU A 57 -6.82 5.37 -6.71
C GLU A 57 -7.82 4.82 -7.72
N ILE A 58 -9.13 5.11 -7.55
CA ILE A 58 -10.17 4.68 -8.50
C ILE A 58 -9.87 5.18 -9.92
N LEU A 59 -9.52 6.46 -10.08
CA LEU A 59 -9.21 7.04 -11.38
C LEU A 59 -7.94 6.44 -12.00
N LEU A 60 -6.90 6.22 -11.20
CA LEU A 60 -5.67 5.55 -11.63
C LEU A 60 -5.94 4.12 -12.12
N ASP A 61 -6.73 3.36 -11.36
CA ASP A 61 -7.08 1.98 -11.69
C ASP A 61 -7.96 1.91 -12.95
N ALA A 62 -8.94 2.81 -13.11
CA ALA A 62 -9.78 2.89 -14.30
C ALA A 62 -8.97 3.23 -15.56
N ILE A 63 -8.05 4.20 -15.45
CA ILE A 63 -7.13 4.56 -16.54
C ILE A 63 -6.25 3.37 -16.92
N ALA A 64 -5.67 2.68 -15.95
CA ALA A 64 -4.83 1.52 -16.18
C ALA A 64 -5.61 0.35 -16.81
N ALA A 65 -6.79 0.04 -16.28
CA ALA A 65 -7.67 -1.01 -16.78
C ALA A 65 -8.12 -0.75 -18.23
N SER A 66 -8.56 0.47 -18.52
CA SER A 66 -8.93 0.92 -19.86
C SER A 66 -7.77 0.77 -20.86
N LYS A 67 -6.53 1.14 -20.47
CA LYS A 67 -5.33 0.96 -21.30
C LYS A 67 -5.06 -0.53 -21.59
N VAL A 68 -5.13 -1.39 -20.58
CA VAL A 68 -4.91 -2.85 -20.71
C VAL A 68 -5.92 -3.50 -21.64
N LEU A 69 -7.17 -3.05 -21.62
CA LEU A 69 -8.25 -3.58 -22.45
C LEU A 69 -8.33 -2.90 -23.83
N GLY A 70 -7.79 -1.69 -24.00
CA GLY A 70 -7.87 -0.91 -25.22
C GLY A 70 -9.25 -0.32 -25.49
N VAL A 71 -9.99 0.06 -24.43
CA VAL A 71 -11.38 0.57 -24.49
C VAL A 71 -11.52 1.95 -23.86
N ASP A 72 -12.67 2.61 -24.05
CA ASP A 72 -13.11 3.85 -23.38
C ASP A 72 -12.08 4.99 -23.43
N VAL A 73 -11.53 5.26 -24.61
CA VAL A 73 -10.47 6.28 -24.80
C VAL A 73 -10.94 7.68 -24.35
N GLU A 74 -12.19 8.06 -24.64
CA GLU A 74 -12.71 9.38 -24.26
C GLU A 74 -12.96 9.48 -22.75
N ALA A 75 -13.57 8.47 -22.14
CA ALA A 75 -13.73 8.42 -20.67
C ALA A 75 -12.37 8.49 -19.97
N ARG A 76 -11.35 7.78 -20.49
CA ARG A 76 -9.98 7.84 -19.97
C ARG A 76 -9.37 9.25 -20.02
N LYS A 77 -9.65 10.04 -21.07
CA LYS A 77 -9.20 11.43 -21.14
C LYS A 77 -9.87 12.27 -20.05
N GLN A 78 -11.17 12.09 -19.84
CA GLN A 78 -11.92 12.78 -18.79
C GLN A 78 -11.36 12.39 -17.39
N TRP A 79 -11.19 11.10 -17.10
CA TRP A 79 -10.60 10.64 -15.84
C TRP A 79 -9.21 11.23 -15.61
N GLN A 80 -8.38 11.28 -16.65
CA GLN A 80 -7.05 11.87 -16.55
C GLN A 80 -7.11 13.39 -16.29
N GLN A 81 -8.05 14.12 -16.94
CA GLN A 81 -8.25 15.54 -16.70
C GLN A 81 -8.66 15.80 -15.24
N VAL A 82 -9.62 15.03 -14.72
CA VAL A 82 -10.07 15.14 -13.33
C VAL A 82 -8.93 14.83 -12.37
N LEU A 83 -8.19 13.74 -12.61
CA LEU A 83 -7.04 13.34 -11.79
C LEU A 83 -5.97 14.44 -11.72
N ASN A 84 -5.68 15.10 -12.84
CA ASN A 84 -4.67 16.17 -12.91
C ASN A 84 -5.07 17.44 -12.14
N HIS A 85 -6.37 17.63 -11.89
CA HIS A 85 -6.91 18.79 -11.18
C HIS A 85 -7.55 18.42 -9.83
N LEU A 86 -7.47 17.16 -9.42
CA LEU A 86 -7.97 16.72 -8.12
C LEU A 86 -7.14 17.36 -7.00
N ALA A 87 -7.82 17.86 -5.97
CA ALA A 87 -7.19 18.50 -4.83
C ALA A 87 -5.96 17.72 -4.34
N PRO A 88 -4.81 18.37 -4.16
CA PRO A 88 -3.56 17.71 -3.77
C PRO A 88 -3.58 17.32 -2.30
N TYR A 89 -2.72 16.38 -1.93
CA TYR A 89 -2.35 16.17 -0.55
C TYR A 89 -1.71 17.44 0.02
N ARG A 90 -2.00 17.76 1.27
CA ARG A 90 -1.46 18.93 1.97
C ARG A 90 -0.69 18.50 3.21
N ILE A 91 0.37 19.22 3.53
CA ILE A 91 1.13 19.07 4.77
C ILE A 91 0.77 20.25 5.66
N GLY A 92 0.29 19.95 6.86
CA GLY A 92 -0.16 20.96 7.82
C GLY A 92 0.98 21.54 8.66
N ARG A 93 0.61 22.46 9.56
CA ARG A 93 1.52 23.26 10.39
C ARG A 93 2.40 22.47 11.34
N TYR A 94 2.02 21.23 11.67
CA TYR A 94 2.80 20.31 12.50
C TYR A 94 3.68 19.36 11.68
N GLY A 95 3.67 19.48 10.34
CA GLY A 95 4.34 18.58 9.42
C GLY A 95 3.57 17.29 9.15
N GLN A 96 2.34 17.17 9.63
CA GLN A 96 1.44 16.05 9.39
C GLN A 96 0.78 16.12 8.01
N LEU A 97 0.39 14.97 7.46
CA LEU A 97 -0.54 14.92 6.35
C LEU A 97 -1.92 15.40 6.83
N GLN A 98 -2.45 16.48 6.26
CA GLN A 98 -3.74 17.03 6.67
C GLN A 98 -4.88 16.03 6.44
N GLU A 99 -5.75 15.89 7.42
CA GLU A 99 -6.97 15.08 7.33
C GLU A 99 -8.10 15.86 6.63
N TRP A 100 -8.19 17.16 6.90
CA TRP A 100 -9.27 18.06 6.50
C TRP A 100 -8.85 19.02 5.39
N SER A 101 -9.82 19.72 4.77
CA SER A 101 -9.53 20.77 3.79
C SER A 101 -8.80 21.96 4.42
N GLU A 102 -9.07 22.25 5.70
CA GLU A 102 -8.36 23.22 6.51
C GLU A 102 -7.39 22.54 7.47
N ASP A 103 -6.37 23.26 7.93
CA ASP A 103 -5.37 22.74 8.87
C ASP A 103 -5.87 22.82 10.31
N ILE A 104 -6.85 21.97 10.63
CA ILE A 104 -7.49 21.86 11.95
C ILE A 104 -7.08 20.63 12.74
N ASP A 105 -6.14 19.85 12.24
CA ASP A 105 -5.63 18.66 12.92
C ASP A 105 -5.07 19.02 14.30
N ASP A 106 -5.35 18.15 15.30
CA ASP A 106 -4.81 18.26 16.65
C ASP A 106 -3.74 17.17 16.87
N PRO A 107 -2.49 17.55 17.22
CA PRO A 107 -1.43 16.58 17.50
C PRO A 107 -1.70 15.71 18.74
N ASN A 108 -2.66 16.07 19.59
CA ASN A 108 -3.07 15.28 20.75
C ASN A 108 -4.29 14.40 20.46
N ASP A 109 -4.80 14.40 19.23
CA ASP A 109 -5.88 13.51 18.84
C ASP A 109 -5.38 12.08 18.61
N HIS A 110 -5.75 11.18 19.52
CA HIS A 110 -5.44 9.75 19.47
C HIS A 110 -6.60 8.92 18.91
N HIS A 111 -7.42 9.51 18.02
CA HIS A 111 -8.49 8.77 17.37
C HIS A 111 -7.99 7.53 16.65
N ARG A 112 -8.76 6.42 16.74
CA ARG A 112 -8.37 5.13 16.18
C ARG A 112 -8.29 5.10 14.65
N HIS A 113 -9.01 5.98 13.97
CA HIS A 113 -8.99 6.07 12.51
C HIS A 113 -7.80 6.89 12.00
N VAL A 114 -7.22 6.43 10.90
CA VAL A 114 -6.13 7.07 10.16
C VAL A 114 -6.44 7.09 8.66
N ASN A 115 -7.70 7.36 8.32
CA ASN A 115 -8.23 7.23 6.95
C ASN A 115 -7.49 8.09 5.93
N HIS A 116 -7.06 9.28 6.31
CA HIS A 116 -6.29 10.18 5.46
C HIS A 116 -4.94 9.57 5.02
N LEU A 117 -4.47 8.50 5.67
CA LEU A 117 -3.31 7.71 5.24
C LEU A 117 -3.65 6.61 4.22
N PHE A 118 -4.88 6.59 3.65
CA PHE A 118 -5.28 5.62 2.63
C PHE A 118 -4.30 5.60 1.45
N GLY A 119 -3.80 6.74 1.02
CA GLY A 119 -2.83 6.84 -0.08
C GLY A 119 -1.48 6.17 0.21
N LEU A 120 -1.12 6.00 1.50
CA LEU A 120 0.06 5.23 1.93
C LEU A 120 -0.25 3.72 1.93
N HIS A 121 -1.37 3.32 2.55
CA HIS A 121 -1.87 1.94 2.57
C HIS A 121 -3.39 1.93 2.81
N PRO A 122 -4.18 1.18 2.02
CA PRO A 122 -3.83 0.20 0.96
C PRO A 122 -3.47 0.82 -0.40
N GLY A 123 -3.68 2.11 -0.59
CA GLY A 123 -3.28 2.83 -1.79
C GLY A 123 -1.77 2.77 -2.07
N HIS A 124 -1.36 3.47 -3.12
CA HIS A 124 0.04 3.47 -3.56
C HIS A 124 0.53 4.84 -4.04
N THR A 125 -0.24 5.90 -3.78
CA THR A 125 0.07 7.26 -4.21
C THR A 125 1.02 7.98 -3.25
N ILE A 126 1.20 7.48 -2.02
CA ILE A 126 2.20 7.95 -1.07
C ILE A 126 3.23 6.84 -0.88
N THR A 127 4.49 7.11 -1.24
CA THR A 127 5.60 6.18 -1.07
C THR A 127 6.88 6.90 -0.65
N PRO A 128 7.77 6.27 0.13
CA PRO A 128 9.06 6.87 0.50
C PRO A 128 9.94 7.21 -0.72
N SER A 129 9.80 6.48 -1.83
CA SER A 129 10.63 6.65 -3.02
C SER A 129 10.14 7.73 -3.99
N ALA A 130 8.81 7.90 -4.16
CA ALA A 130 8.24 8.82 -5.14
C ALA A 130 7.70 10.11 -4.50
N THR A 131 7.24 10.05 -3.26
CA THR A 131 6.66 11.19 -2.52
C THR A 131 7.22 11.25 -1.10
N PRO A 132 8.53 11.45 -0.92
CA PRO A 132 9.20 11.36 0.38
C PRO A 132 8.65 12.34 1.43
N ASP A 133 8.26 13.56 1.02
CA ASP A 133 7.69 14.54 1.95
C ASP A 133 6.32 14.11 2.47
N LEU A 134 5.46 13.54 1.61
CA LEU A 134 4.17 12.99 2.02
C LEU A 134 4.33 11.74 2.89
N ALA A 135 5.33 10.90 2.61
CA ALA A 135 5.66 9.76 3.46
C ALA A 135 6.14 10.22 4.85
N LYS A 136 6.97 11.27 4.92
CA LYS A 136 7.37 11.90 6.18
C LYS A 136 6.17 12.48 6.93
N ALA A 137 5.29 13.18 6.23
CA ALA A 137 4.08 13.75 6.82
C ALA A 137 3.13 12.65 7.34
N SER A 138 3.03 11.52 6.65
CA SER A 138 2.28 10.35 7.10
C SER A 138 2.86 9.73 8.39
N ARG A 139 4.20 9.75 8.54
CA ARG A 139 4.86 9.33 9.80
C ARG A 139 4.43 10.22 10.96
N VAL A 140 4.40 11.54 10.77
CA VAL A 140 3.96 12.49 11.81
C VAL A 140 2.53 12.19 12.26
N VAL A 141 1.63 11.88 11.32
CA VAL A 141 0.26 11.45 11.66
C VAL A 141 0.28 10.21 12.57
N LEU A 142 1.04 9.18 12.20
CA LEU A 142 1.10 7.94 12.98
C LEU A 142 1.68 8.18 14.39
N GLU A 143 2.66 9.05 14.50
CA GLU A 143 3.26 9.45 15.79
C GLU A 143 2.23 10.19 16.66
N HIS A 144 1.43 11.12 16.09
CA HIS A 144 0.36 11.80 16.82
C HIS A 144 -0.76 10.84 17.24
N ARG A 145 -1.20 9.94 16.36
CA ARG A 145 -2.25 8.94 16.64
C ARG A 145 -1.78 7.87 17.63
N GLY A 146 -0.46 7.70 17.83
CA GLY A 146 0.12 6.75 18.77
C GLY A 146 -0.11 5.30 18.43
N ASP A 147 0.39 4.41 19.28
CA ASP A 147 0.45 2.96 19.05
C ASP A 147 -0.74 2.19 19.64
N GLY A 148 -1.53 2.84 20.49
CA GLY A 148 -2.75 2.25 21.07
C GLY A 148 -3.92 2.37 20.10
N ALA A 149 -4.70 1.32 19.97
CA ALA A 149 -5.97 1.34 19.21
C ALA A 149 -6.74 0.04 19.37
N THR A 150 -7.91 -0.06 18.71
CA THR A 150 -8.63 -1.31 18.50
C THR A 150 -7.87 -2.24 17.55
N GLY A 151 -8.19 -3.53 17.54
CA GLY A 151 -7.43 -4.54 16.80
C GLY A 151 -7.28 -4.23 15.30
N TRP A 152 -8.36 -3.88 14.60
CA TRP A 152 -8.29 -3.53 13.18
C TRP A 152 -7.42 -2.28 12.91
N SER A 153 -7.49 -1.30 13.81
CA SER A 153 -6.69 -0.08 13.68
C SER A 153 -5.21 -0.35 13.88
N MET A 154 -4.84 -1.17 14.89
CA MET A 154 -3.46 -1.63 15.06
C MET A 154 -2.99 -2.42 13.84
N GLY A 155 -3.82 -3.34 13.33
CA GLY A 155 -3.54 -4.07 12.10
C GLY A 155 -3.26 -3.15 10.91
N TRP A 156 -4.03 -2.07 10.74
CA TRP A 156 -3.80 -1.09 9.68
C TRP A 156 -2.52 -0.30 9.88
N LYS A 157 -2.25 0.18 11.10
CA LYS A 157 -1.02 0.91 11.43
C LYS A 157 0.24 0.05 11.21
N ILE A 158 0.19 -1.28 11.46
CA ILE A 158 1.31 -2.18 11.11
C ILE A 158 1.65 -2.07 9.63
N ASN A 159 0.64 -2.12 8.74
CA ASN A 159 0.84 -1.99 7.30
C ASN A 159 1.43 -0.62 6.94
N GLN A 160 0.95 0.45 7.56
CA GLN A 160 1.41 1.81 7.29
C GLN A 160 2.87 2.01 7.73
N TRP A 161 3.26 1.53 8.92
CA TRP A 161 4.65 1.55 9.35
C TRP A 161 5.56 0.69 8.46
N ALA A 162 5.07 -0.47 8.01
CA ALA A 162 5.78 -1.29 7.04
C ALA A 162 5.98 -0.57 5.70
N ARG A 163 4.97 0.19 5.21
CA ARG A 163 5.07 1.03 4.00
C ARG A 163 6.04 2.18 4.16
N LEU A 164 6.19 2.72 5.37
CA LEU A 164 7.22 3.70 5.74
C LEU A 164 8.61 3.07 5.96
N GLN A 165 8.73 1.75 5.79
CA GLN A 165 9.97 0.98 5.95
C GLN A 165 10.53 1.01 7.38
N ASP A 166 9.69 1.23 8.38
CA ASP A 166 10.04 1.16 9.78
C ASP A 166 9.65 -0.20 10.37
N GLY A 167 10.54 -1.18 10.19
CA GLY A 167 10.30 -2.56 10.63
C GLY A 167 10.23 -2.71 12.15
N ASN A 168 11.01 -1.95 12.88
CA ASN A 168 11.01 -2.04 14.35
C ASN A 168 9.70 -1.51 14.92
N HIS A 169 9.18 -0.39 14.39
CA HIS A 169 7.90 0.16 14.82
C HIS A 169 6.72 -0.74 14.39
N ALA A 170 6.74 -1.22 13.14
CA ALA A 170 5.74 -2.21 12.68
C ALA A 170 5.70 -3.45 13.59
N TYR A 171 6.86 -3.99 13.97
CA TYR A 171 6.96 -5.13 14.88
C TYR A 171 6.49 -4.83 16.29
N LEU A 172 6.74 -3.63 16.81
CA LEU A 172 6.16 -3.18 18.08
C LEU A 172 4.63 -3.31 18.07
N LEU A 173 4.00 -2.84 16.99
CA LEU A 173 2.54 -2.93 16.84
C LEU A 173 2.04 -4.36 16.61
N VAL A 174 2.81 -5.23 15.93
CA VAL A 174 2.49 -6.67 15.87
C VAL A 174 2.43 -7.26 17.29
N ARG A 175 3.40 -6.94 18.14
CA ARG A 175 3.41 -7.41 19.55
C ARG A 175 2.24 -6.83 20.35
N ASN A 176 1.93 -5.55 20.14
CA ASN A 176 0.79 -4.90 20.80
C ASN A 176 -0.54 -5.53 20.39
N LEU A 177 -0.73 -5.80 19.10
CA LEU A 177 -1.91 -6.49 18.58
C LEU A 177 -2.07 -7.88 19.21
N LEU A 178 -1.01 -8.67 19.25
CA LEU A 178 -1.03 -10.00 19.84
C LEU A 178 -1.31 -9.96 21.35
N LYS A 179 -0.77 -8.96 22.05
CA LYS A 179 -0.93 -8.84 23.51
C LYS A 179 -2.29 -8.26 23.93
N ASN A 180 -2.77 -7.25 23.21
CA ASN A 180 -3.88 -6.40 23.64
C ASN A 180 -5.14 -6.54 22.78
N GLY A 181 -5.00 -6.96 21.52
CA GLY A 181 -6.05 -7.05 20.52
C GLY A 181 -6.34 -8.47 20.04
N THR A 182 -5.82 -9.51 20.71
CA THR A 182 -5.99 -10.89 20.27
C THR A 182 -6.39 -11.79 21.44
N LEU A 183 -7.42 -12.59 21.23
CA LEU A 183 -7.90 -13.58 22.20
C LEU A 183 -7.07 -14.87 22.13
N ASN A 184 -7.21 -15.76 23.15
CA ASN A 184 -6.47 -17.02 23.21
C ASN A 184 -6.71 -17.97 22.02
N ASN A 185 -7.85 -17.84 21.35
CA ASN A 185 -8.17 -18.57 20.11
C ASN A 185 -7.65 -17.87 18.85
N LEU A 186 -6.79 -16.87 18.99
CA LEU A 186 -6.22 -16.02 17.95
C LEU A 186 -7.21 -15.09 17.25
N TRP A 187 -8.42 -14.96 17.73
CA TRP A 187 -9.37 -13.98 17.20
C TRP A 187 -9.01 -12.58 17.65
N ASP A 188 -9.04 -11.65 16.71
CA ASP A 188 -8.91 -10.24 17.00
C ASP A 188 -10.09 -9.72 17.80
N THR A 189 -9.86 -8.69 18.59
CA THR A 189 -10.93 -8.03 19.35
C THR A 189 -10.87 -6.51 19.17
N HIS A 190 -12.07 -5.98 18.95
CA HIS A 190 -12.29 -4.53 18.90
C HIS A 190 -12.53 -3.93 20.29
N PRO A 191 -13.36 -4.50 21.28
CA PRO A 191 -14.38 -5.53 21.28
C PRO A 191 -15.69 -5.08 20.61
N PRO A 192 -16.60 -6.01 20.07
CA PRO A 192 -16.41 -7.47 20.01
C PRO A 192 -15.42 -7.89 18.94
N PHE A 193 -15.37 -9.20 18.59
CA PHE A 193 -14.57 -9.74 17.51
C PHE A 193 -14.85 -9.05 16.18
N GLN A 194 -13.75 -8.69 15.47
CA GLN A 194 -13.75 -8.22 14.10
C GLN A 194 -12.58 -8.88 13.36
N ILE A 195 -12.86 -9.60 12.28
CA ILE A 195 -11.84 -10.33 11.49
C ILE A 195 -10.80 -9.40 10.86
N ASP A 196 -11.13 -8.12 10.75
CA ASP A 196 -10.30 -7.08 10.12
C ASP A 196 -8.89 -7.01 10.73
N GLY A 197 -8.77 -7.10 12.06
CA GLY A 197 -7.48 -7.09 12.75
C GLY A 197 -6.65 -8.33 12.44
N ASN A 198 -7.27 -9.49 12.28
CA ASN A 198 -6.60 -10.71 11.83
C ASN A 198 -6.02 -10.55 10.42
N PHE A 199 -6.82 -10.04 9.48
CA PHE A 199 -6.38 -9.80 8.11
C PHE A 199 -5.35 -8.66 8.06
N GLY A 200 -5.58 -7.56 8.78
CA GLY A 200 -4.65 -6.44 8.84
C GLY A 200 -3.30 -6.83 9.43
N GLY A 201 -3.29 -7.61 10.51
CA GLY A 201 -2.07 -8.09 11.14
C GLY A 201 -1.23 -9.01 10.23
N THR A 202 -1.89 -9.97 9.57
CA THR A 202 -1.20 -10.88 8.63
C THR A 202 -0.72 -10.17 7.36
N ALA A 203 -1.51 -9.23 6.84
CA ALA A 203 -1.11 -8.37 5.72
C ALA A 203 0.09 -7.49 6.10
N GLY A 204 0.08 -6.92 7.31
CA GLY A 204 1.18 -6.11 7.83
C GLY A 204 2.50 -6.88 7.92
N ILE A 205 2.49 -8.10 8.44
CA ILE A 205 3.67 -8.98 8.44
C ILE A 205 4.14 -9.24 7.01
N THR A 206 3.22 -9.44 6.07
CA THR A 206 3.57 -9.61 4.65
C THR A 206 4.22 -8.35 4.07
N GLU A 207 3.67 -7.16 4.35
CA GLU A 207 4.24 -5.87 3.91
C GLU A 207 5.63 -5.60 4.54
N MET A 208 5.91 -6.11 5.73
CA MET A 208 7.25 -6.03 6.32
C MET A 208 8.29 -6.84 5.53
N LEU A 209 7.88 -7.94 4.90
CA LEU A 209 8.75 -8.89 4.20
C LEU A 209 8.81 -8.68 2.69
N LEU A 210 7.70 -8.27 2.07
CA LEU A 210 7.59 -8.11 0.61
C LEU A 210 6.62 -7.00 0.25
N GLN A 211 7.07 -6.05 -0.56
CA GLN A 211 6.21 -5.01 -1.14
C GLN A 211 6.30 -5.03 -2.67
N SER A 212 5.20 -4.68 -3.35
CA SER A 212 5.16 -4.60 -4.81
C SER A 212 4.25 -3.50 -5.35
N HIS A 213 3.88 -2.51 -4.51
CA HIS A 213 2.97 -1.44 -4.86
C HIS A 213 3.63 -0.29 -5.65
N ALA A 214 4.94 -0.10 -5.52
CA ALA A 214 5.68 1.01 -6.10
C ALA A 214 6.23 0.74 -7.52
N GLY A 215 5.68 -0.27 -8.23
CA GLY A 215 6.10 -0.62 -9.59
C GLY A 215 7.32 -1.56 -9.68
N PHE A 216 7.80 -2.03 -8.56
CA PHE A 216 8.85 -3.05 -8.41
C PHE A 216 8.57 -3.93 -7.18
N ILE A 217 9.17 -5.11 -7.15
CA ILE A 217 9.13 -5.99 -5.98
C ILE A 217 10.29 -5.61 -5.06
N GLN A 218 9.99 -5.23 -3.83
CA GLN A 218 10.97 -4.88 -2.81
C GLN A 218 11.09 -5.99 -1.77
N PHE A 219 12.30 -6.48 -1.54
CA PHE A 219 12.57 -7.51 -0.55
C PHE A 219 12.91 -6.92 0.80
N LEU A 220 12.31 -7.49 1.85
CA LEU A 220 12.57 -7.17 3.26
C LEU A 220 12.57 -5.65 3.55
N PRO A 221 11.55 -4.88 3.04
CA PRO A 221 11.56 -3.42 3.14
C PRO A 221 11.48 -2.91 4.58
N ALA A 222 10.86 -3.69 5.47
CA ALA A 222 10.64 -3.33 6.86
C ALA A 222 10.95 -4.53 7.80
N LEU A 223 12.08 -5.20 7.57
CA LEU A 223 12.52 -6.28 8.44
C LEU A 223 12.96 -5.71 9.79
N PRO A 224 12.38 -6.15 10.93
CA PRO A 224 12.81 -5.68 12.24
C PRO A 224 14.14 -6.30 12.65
N ASP A 225 14.91 -5.59 13.46
CA ASP A 225 16.23 -6.05 13.93
C ASP A 225 16.19 -7.38 14.69
N SER A 226 15.04 -7.67 15.31
CA SER A 226 14.83 -8.93 16.05
C SER A 226 14.64 -10.16 15.15
N TRP A 227 14.28 -9.98 13.87
CA TRP A 227 14.13 -11.09 12.92
C TRP A 227 15.44 -11.32 12.16
N LYS A 228 16.48 -11.68 12.90
CA LYS A 228 17.83 -11.86 12.35
C LYS A 228 17.91 -12.93 11.27
N GLN A 229 17.12 -13.99 11.39
CA GLN A 229 17.07 -15.07 10.42
C GLN A 229 15.63 -15.54 10.19
N GLY A 230 15.36 -16.04 8.99
CA GLY A 230 14.04 -16.57 8.67
C GLY A 230 13.89 -16.94 7.20
N GLU A 231 12.74 -17.53 6.94
CA GLU A 231 12.30 -17.84 5.59
C GLU A 231 10.79 -17.68 5.46
N VAL A 232 10.35 -17.33 4.28
CA VAL A 232 8.94 -17.26 3.92
C VAL A 232 8.77 -17.74 2.49
N SER A 233 7.65 -18.40 2.19
CA SER A 233 7.38 -18.92 0.85
C SER A 233 5.96 -18.62 0.38
N GLY A 234 5.78 -18.56 -0.94
CA GLY A 234 4.46 -18.43 -1.57
C GLY A 234 3.84 -17.05 -1.52
N LEU A 235 4.58 -16.00 -1.17
CA LEU A 235 4.09 -14.63 -1.18
C LEU A 235 3.76 -14.19 -2.61
N ARG A 236 2.67 -13.46 -2.78
CA ARG A 236 2.24 -12.96 -4.09
C ARG A 236 2.68 -11.51 -4.28
N ALA A 237 3.20 -11.23 -5.47
CA ALA A 237 3.59 -9.89 -5.87
C ALA A 237 2.90 -9.49 -7.18
N ARG A 238 2.68 -8.18 -7.35
CA ARG A 238 2.11 -7.60 -8.58
C ARG A 238 2.95 -7.97 -9.80
N GLY A 239 2.28 -8.13 -10.97
CA GLY A 239 2.92 -8.66 -12.17
C GLY A 239 2.84 -10.19 -12.30
N GLY A 240 2.10 -10.86 -11.40
CA GLY A 240 1.91 -12.31 -11.45
C GLY A 240 3.14 -13.09 -11.01
N PHE A 241 3.72 -12.70 -9.90
CA PHE A 241 4.86 -13.37 -9.30
C PHE A 241 4.50 -14.06 -7.99
N GLU A 242 5.15 -15.20 -7.74
CA GLU A 242 5.19 -15.88 -6.46
C GLU A 242 6.62 -15.87 -5.94
N VAL A 243 6.81 -15.41 -4.70
CA VAL A 243 8.13 -15.09 -4.15
C VAL A 243 8.35 -15.87 -2.86
N SER A 244 9.53 -16.45 -2.72
CA SER A 244 10.03 -17.03 -1.48
C SER A 244 11.35 -16.36 -1.12
N LEU A 245 11.55 -16.09 0.17
CA LEU A 245 12.71 -15.36 0.68
C LEU A 245 13.38 -16.16 1.79
N LYS A 246 14.71 -16.12 1.84
CA LYS A 246 15.53 -16.54 2.99
C LYS A 246 16.49 -15.43 3.37
N TRP A 247 16.61 -15.17 4.66
CA TRP A 247 17.54 -14.17 5.18
C TRP A 247 18.29 -14.70 6.41
N ASN A 248 19.47 -14.18 6.63
CA ASN A 248 20.29 -14.44 7.80
C ASN A 248 21.08 -13.19 8.17
N GLU A 249 21.27 -12.96 9.48
CA GLU A 249 21.89 -11.73 10.02
C GLU A 249 21.23 -10.46 9.42
N GLY A 250 19.89 -10.45 9.32
CA GLY A 250 19.11 -9.33 8.75
C GLY A 250 19.38 -9.06 7.26
N THR A 251 20.04 -10.00 6.56
CA THR A 251 20.44 -9.80 5.16
C THR A 251 19.89 -10.92 4.27
N LEU A 252 19.34 -10.52 3.11
CA LEU A 252 18.85 -11.47 2.11
C LEU A 252 19.96 -12.48 1.72
N GLN A 253 19.67 -13.75 1.89
CA GLN A 253 20.53 -14.85 1.41
C GLN A 253 20.13 -15.23 -0.01
N SER A 254 18.85 -15.52 -0.20
CA SER A 254 18.29 -15.87 -1.49
C SER A 254 16.81 -15.54 -1.59
N ALA A 255 16.36 -15.26 -2.79
CA ALA A 255 14.96 -15.22 -3.16
C ALA A 255 14.70 -16.15 -4.34
N THR A 256 13.57 -16.86 -4.31
CA THR A 256 13.07 -17.58 -5.48
C THR A 256 11.84 -16.86 -6.01
N ILE A 257 11.85 -16.54 -7.30
CA ILE A 257 10.75 -15.85 -7.99
C ILE A 257 10.20 -16.79 -9.06
N LYS A 258 8.95 -17.18 -8.92
CA LYS A 258 8.22 -17.91 -9.94
C LYS A 258 7.36 -16.95 -10.74
N SER A 259 7.62 -16.86 -12.03
CA SER A 259 6.80 -16.08 -12.95
C SER A 259 5.54 -16.85 -13.34
N LEU A 260 4.37 -16.34 -12.99
CA LEU A 260 3.09 -16.97 -13.31
C LEU A 260 2.48 -16.43 -14.61
N ALA A 261 2.86 -15.21 -15.00
CA ALA A 261 2.30 -14.51 -16.16
C ALA A 261 3.30 -14.32 -17.32
N GLY A 262 4.61 -14.34 -17.04
CA GLY A 262 5.66 -14.06 -18.04
C GLY A 262 6.00 -12.58 -18.15
N GLU A 263 5.50 -11.75 -17.24
CA GLU A 263 5.77 -10.30 -17.24
C GLU A 263 7.22 -10.00 -16.86
N PRO A 264 7.80 -8.87 -17.33
CA PRO A 264 9.11 -8.42 -16.89
C PRO A 264 9.15 -8.18 -15.37
N CYS A 265 10.22 -8.62 -14.72
CA CYS A 265 10.40 -8.50 -13.28
C CYS A 265 11.35 -7.34 -12.95
N LYS A 266 10.90 -6.44 -12.08
CA LYS A 266 11.73 -5.38 -11.49
C LYS A 266 11.86 -5.65 -10.00
N LEU A 267 13.08 -5.68 -9.50
CA LEU A 267 13.39 -5.96 -8.11
C LEU A 267 14.20 -4.84 -7.49
N ASN A 268 13.96 -4.61 -6.21
CA ASN A 268 14.77 -3.72 -5.38
C ASN A 268 15.11 -4.38 -4.05
N TYR A 269 16.33 -4.20 -3.59
CA TYR A 269 16.77 -4.53 -2.25
C TYR A 269 17.88 -3.58 -1.82
N ARG A 270 17.68 -2.88 -0.69
CA ARG A 270 18.64 -1.91 -0.13
C ARG A 270 19.14 -0.90 -1.19
N GLY A 271 18.22 -0.37 -2.01
CA GLY A 271 18.55 0.61 -3.05
C GLY A 271 19.18 0.03 -4.32
N ASN A 272 19.55 -1.24 -4.33
CA ASN A 272 20.04 -1.91 -5.53
C ASN A 272 18.86 -2.47 -6.33
N SER A 273 18.78 -2.16 -7.62
CA SER A 273 17.69 -2.56 -8.50
C SER A 273 18.20 -3.39 -9.66
N ILE A 274 17.45 -4.45 -10.02
CA ILE A 274 17.66 -5.22 -11.24
C ILE A 274 16.34 -5.37 -12.00
N HIS A 275 16.46 -5.50 -13.32
CA HIS A 275 15.34 -5.70 -14.22
C HIS A 275 15.68 -6.79 -15.22
N PHE A 276 14.78 -7.76 -15.42
CA PHE A 276 14.98 -8.87 -16.36
C PHE A 276 13.66 -9.39 -16.93
N ALA A 277 13.73 -9.94 -18.14
CA ALA A 277 12.60 -10.61 -18.77
C ALA A 277 12.35 -11.95 -18.09
N THR A 278 11.08 -12.32 -17.96
CA THR A 278 10.70 -13.63 -17.42
C THR A 278 9.87 -14.43 -18.43
N GLN A 279 9.79 -15.73 -18.19
CA GLN A 279 8.94 -16.65 -18.93
C GLN A 279 7.92 -17.30 -18.00
N LYS A 280 6.67 -17.38 -18.45
CA LYS A 280 5.59 -18.01 -17.68
C LYS A 280 5.99 -19.43 -17.21
N GLY A 281 5.79 -19.71 -15.92
CA GLY A 281 6.08 -20.99 -15.28
C GLY A 281 7.54 -21.20 -14.91
N ARG A 282 8.45 -20.29 -15.23
CA ARG A 282 9.87 -20.42 -14.89
C ARG A 282 10.18 -19.83 -13.51
N ASN A 283 11.22 -20.39 -12.90
CA ASN A 283 11.75 -19.92 -11.62
C ASN A 283 13.10 -19.23 -11.81
N TYR A 284 13.32 -18.21 -11.02
CA TYR A 284 14.53 -17.39 -11.00
C TYR A 284 15.04 -17.31 -9.57
N GLU A 285 16.32 -17.60 -9.37
CA GLU A 285 16.99 -17.38 -8.09
C GLU A 285 17.67 -16.03 -8.10
N VAL A 286 17.51 -15.28 -7.02
CA VAL A 286 18.19 -14.00 -6.79
C VAL A 286 18.95 -14.10 -5.49
N LYS A 287 20.21 -13.65 -5.50
CA LYS A 287 21.08 -13.62 -4.31
C LYS A 287 21.61 -12.22 -4.08
N TRP A 288 21.89 -11.92 -2.83
CA TRP A 288 22.63 -10.73 -2.45
C TRP A 288 24.11 -11.08 -2.32
N VAL A 289 24.93 -10.57 -3.24
CA VAL A 289 26.35 -10.92 -3.33
C VAL A 289 27.18 -9.64 -3.40
N LYS A 290 28.07 -9.43 -2.43
CA LYS A 290 28.99 -8.28 -2.40
C LYS A 290 28.31 -6.92 -2.66
N GLY A 291 27.14 -6.69 -2.04
CA GLY A 291 26.42 -5.41 -2.14
C GLY A 291 25.57 -5.22 -3.39
N ARG A 292 25.28 -6.27 -4.14
CA ARG A 292 24.41 -6.21 -5.33
C ARG A 292 23.51 -7.43 -5.46
N LEU A 293 22.40 -7.27 -6.18
CA LEU A 293 21.53 -8.37 -6.56
C LEU A 293 22.10 -9.08 -7.79
N GLU A 294 22.21 -10.41 -7.69
CA GLU A 294 22.57 -11.27 -8.82
C GLU A 294 21.44 -12.25 -9.09
N MET A 295 21.03 -12.38 -10.35
CA MET A 295 19.92 -13.24 -10.77
C MET A 295 20.42 -14.34 -11.70
N ARG A 296 19.88 -15.55 -11.51
CA ARG A 296 20.02 -16.66 -12.46
C ARG A 296 18.69 -17.38 -12.67
N GLN A 297 18.43 -17.84 -13.88
CA GLN A 297 17.28 -18.71 -14.15
C GLN A 297 17.58 -20.13 -13.63
N ILE A 298 16.60 -20.71 -12.91
CA ILE A 298 16.69 -22.10 -12.48
C ILE A 298 16.28 -23.00 -13.64
N VAL A 299 17.23 -23.70 -14.21
CA VAL A 299 16.96 -24.73 -15.22
C VAL A 299 16.75 -26.06 -14.49
N ARG A 300 15.52 -26.61 -14.52
CA ARG A 300 15.31 -27.97 -14.05
C ARG A 300 16.10 -28.91 -14.98
N ARG A 301 17.08 -29.63 -14.47
CA ARG A 301 17.64 -30.80 -15.17
C ARG A 301 16.50 -31.82 -15.23
N SER A 302 16.03 -32.16 -16.41
CA SER A 302 15.21 -33.37 -16.64
C SER A 302 16.07 -34.57 -16.28
N HIS A 303 15.66 -35.28 -15.23
CA HIS A 303 16.15 -36.62 -14.97
C HIS A 303 15.34 -37.63 -15.77
#